data_d643a4060272998875ae0ce22f068403
#
_entry.id   d643a4060272998875ae0ce22f068403
#
_cell.length_a   1.000
_cell.length_b   1.000
_cell.length_c   1.000
_cell.angle_alpha   90.00
_cell.angle_beta   90.00
_cell.angle_gamma   90.00
#
_symmetry.space_group_name_H-M   'P 1'
#
loop_
_entity.id
_entity.type
_entity.pdbx_description
1 polymer ?
#
loop_
_entity_poly.entity_id
_entity_poly.type
_entity_poly.pdbx_seq_one_letter_code
_entity_poly.pdbx_strand_id
1 'polypeptide(L)'
;MLMEKLQVNPAKANGRPVYHTVKRVFDILASALGLIILSPLFLFLIIRIRHEDGGPAFYSQERIGKDGKPFKMYKFRSMIVNADQMVKQLEDQNEIEGAMFKIKDDPRITKIGHTIRKYSLDELPQLWNVLIGDMSLVGPRPPLPSEVEEYTDYDKQRLLVMPGCTGLWQVTKRNEADFDEMVWLDIVYINHSGILEDLKLIIKTIGVVIHPNGAY
;
A
#
# COMPACT_ATOMS: atom_id res chain seq x y z
N MET A 1 -20.07 -12.22 13.73
CA MET A 1 -20.83 -12.72 12.58
C MET A 1 -19.82 -13.27 11.60
N LEU A 2 -19.79 -14.58 11.33
CA LEU A 2 -18.84 -15.17 10.38
C LEU A 2 -19.11 -14.54 9.01
N MET A 3 -18.12 -13.84 8.47
CA MET A 3 -18.22 -13.30 7.09
C MET A 3 -18.30 -14.50 6.15
N GLU A 4 -19.30 -14.51 5.28
CA GLU A 4 -19.39 -15.53 4.23
C GLU A 4 -18.14 -15.44 3.35
N LYS A 5 -17.40 -16.55 3.17
CA LYS A 5 -16.18 -16.59 2.37
C LYS A 5 -16.51 -16.41 0.88
N LEU A 6 -16.52 -15.17 0.44
CA LEU A 6 -16.71 -14.79 -0.96
C LEU A 6 -15.48 -15.22 -1.78
N GLN A 7 -15.69 -15.93 -2.91
CA GLN A 7 -14.61 -16.31 -3.83
C GLN A 7 -14.43 -15.26 -4.92
N VAL A 8 -13.19 -15.10 -5.40
CA VAL A 8 -12.93 -14.25 -6.57
C VAL A 8 -13.56 -14.85 -7.82
N ASN A 9 -14.34 -14.04 -8.52
CA ASN A 9 -14.86 -14.40 -9.84
C ASN A 9 -13.72 -14.30 -10.88
N PRO A 10 -13.30 -15.42 -11.50
CA PRO A 10 -12.19 -15.40 -12.47
C PRO A 10 -12.42 -14.46 -13.65
N ALA A 11 -13.67 -14.31 -14.09
CA ALA A 11 -14.04 -13.38 -15.14
C ALA A 11 -13.81 -11.92 -14.73
N LYS A 12 -13.89 -11.59 -13.43
CA LYS A 12 -13.60 -10.26 -12.91
C LYS A 12 -12.10 -10.01 -12.76
N ALA A 13 -11.34 -11.02 -12.38
CA ALA A 13 -9.89 -10.90 -12.22
C ALA A 13 -9.16 -10.79 -13.57
N ASN A 14 -9.51 -11.63 -14.57
CA ASN A 14 -8.75 -11.77 -15.81
C ASN A 14 -9.57 -11.64 -17.09
N GLY A 15 -10.90 -11.72 -17.03
CA GLY A 15 -11.79 -11.80 -18.19
C GLY A 15 -12.21 -10.46 -18.80
N ARG A 16 -11.58 -9.31 -18.43
CA ARG A 16 -12.03 -7.96 -18.86
C ARG A 16 -10.89 -7.15 -19.50
N PRO A 17 -10.45 -7.53 -20.72
CA PRO A 17 -9.28 -6.90 -21.34
C PRO A 17 -9.45 -5.38 -21.55
N VAL A 18 -10.64 -4.93 -21.94
CA VAL A 18 -10.94 -3.50 -22.13
C VAL A 18 -10.77 -2.73 -20.81
N TYR A 19 -11.36 -3.23 -19.71
CA TYR A 19 -11.20 -2.62 -18.40
C TYR A 19 -9.73 -2.54 -17.98
N HIS A 20 -8.99 -3.64 -18.11
CA HIS A 20 -7.58 -3.68 -17.70
C HIS A 20 -6.71 -2.75 -18.55
N THR A 21 -6.99 -2.63 -19.86
CA THR A 21 -6.28 -1.71 -20.74
C THR A 21 -6.58 -0.25 -20.37
N VAL A 22 -7.86 0.11 -20.23
CA VAL A 22 -8.25 1.48 -19.84
C VAL A 22 -7.69 1.86 -18.47
N LYS A 23 -7.79 0.94 -17.49
CA LYS A 23 -7.20 1.11 -16.17
C LYS A 23 -5.69 1.34 -16.25
N ARG A 24 -4.97 0.55 -17.04
CA ARG A 24 -3.52 0.68 -17.19
C ARG A 24 -3.12 2.01 -17.83
N VAL A 25 -3.82 2.45 -18.88
CA VAL A 25 -3.58 3.77 -19.51
C VAL A 25 -3.84 4.89 -18.50
N PHE A 26 -4.93 4.80 -17.72
CA PHE A 26 -5.22 5.77 -16.66
C PHE A 26 -4.13 5.77 -15.58
N ASP A 27 -3.70 4.60 -15.11
CA ASP A 27 -2.63 4.45 -14.12
C ASP A 27 -1.33 5.13 -14.59
N ILE A 28 -0.92 4.92 -15.84
CA ILE A 28 0.28 5.53 -16.43
C ILE A 28 0.15 7.06 -16.46
N LEU A 29 -0.96 7.56 -17.02
CA LEU A 29 -1.15 9.01 -17.17
C LEU A 29 -1.26 9.71 -15.82
N ALA A 30 -2.04 9.17 -14.90
CA ALA A 30 -2.24 9.75 -13.59
C ALA A 30 -0.97 9.69 -12.72
N SER A 31 -0.23 8.58 -12.74
CA SER A 31 1.03 8.47 -12.00
C SER A 31 2.13 9.38 -12.57
N ALA A 32 2.27 9.46 -13.90
CA ALA A 32 3.22 10.38 -14.55
C ALA A 32 2.90 11.84 -14.19
N LEU A 33 1.64 12.24 -14.33
CA LEU A 33 1.18 13.58 -13.97
C LEU A 33 1.40 13.86 -12.47
N GLY A 34 1.06 12.89 -11.60
CA GLY A 34 1.29 12.98 -10.17
C GLY A 34 2.77 13.19 -9.83
N LEU A 35 3.68 12.43 -10.42
CA LEU A 35 5.14 12.58 -10.22
C LEU A 35 5.63 13.97 -10.67
N ILE A 36 5.13 14.50 -11.80
CA ILE A 36 5.50 15.85 -12.29
C ILE A 36 4.98 16.93 -11.33
N ILE A 37 3.69 16.90 -10.96
CA ILE A 37 3.08 17.91 -10.09
C ILE A 37 3.70 17.89 -8.69
N LEU A 38 3.96 16.69 -8.15
CA LEU A 38 4.52 16.52 -6.80
C LEU A 38 6.05 16.64 -6.77
N SER A 39 6.73 16.85 -7.90
CA SER A 39 8.20 16.93 -7.95
C SER A 39 8.81 17.98 -7.01
N PRO A 40 8.22 19.20 -6.80
CA PRO A 40 8.75 20.13 -5.82
C PRO A 40 8.65 19.59 -4.37
N LEU A 41 7.54 18.90 -4.04
CA LEU A 41 7.36 18.26 -2.74
C LEU A 41 8.36 17.12 -2.56
N PHE A 42 8.60 16.31 -3.60
CA PHE A 42 9.62 15.24 -3.57
C PHE A 42 11.00 15.82 -3.26
N LEU A 43 11.40 16.89 -3.94
CA LEU A 43 12.68 17.56 -3.70
C LEU A 43 12.79 18.06 -2.27
N PHE A 44 11.75 18.71 -1.76
CA PHE A 44 11.69 19.18 -0.38
C PHE A 44 11.85 18.02 0.63
N LEU A 45 11.10 16.92 0.45
CA LEU A 45 11.17 15.75 1.33
C LEU A 45 12.54 15.06 1.25
N ILE A 46 13.13 14.92 0.05
CA ILE A 46 14.48 14.37 -0.11
C ILE A 46 15.50 15.17 0.72
N ILE A 47 15.47 16.50 0.62
CA ILE A 47 16.38 17.37 1.37
C ILE A 47 16.15 17.21 2.88
N ARG A 48 14.89 17.25 3.33
CA ARG A 48 14.54 17.16 4.76
C ARG A 48 14.93 15.82 5.39
N ILE A 49 14.66 14.70 4.69
CA ILE A 49 14.99 13.35 5.18
C ILE A 49 16.51 13.19 5.26
N ARG A 50 17.25 13.62 4.23
CA ARG A 50 18.72 13.50 4.24
C ARG A 50 19.39 14.42 5.26
N HIS A 51 18.79 15.56 5.56
CA HIS A 51 19.34 16.51 6.53
C HIS A 51 19.21 16.02 7.97
N GLU A 52 18.25 15.13 8.26
CA GLU A 52 17.99 14.70 9.64
C GLU A 52 19.07 13.73 10.16
N ASP A 53 19.53 12.79 9.35
CA ASP A 53 20.49 11.75 9.77
C ASP A 53 21.54 11.38 8.70
N GLY A 54 21.59 12.10 7.58
CA GLY A 54 22.55 11.87 6.48
C GLY A 54 22.27 10.65 5.61
N GLY A 55 21.27 9.83 5.94
CA GLY A 55 20.94 8.59 5.22
C GLY A 55 20.18 8.81 3.90
N PRO A 56 19.89 7.72 3.15
CA PRO A 56 19.16 7.78 1.89
C PRO A 56 17.74 8.30 2.10
N ALA A 57 17.21 9.11 1.15
CA ALA A 57 15.86 9.63 1.22
C ALA A 57 14.79 8.57 0.89
N PHE A 58 15.15 7.59 0.07
CA PHE A 58 14.26 6.52 -0.35
C PHE A 58 14.60 5.22 0.37
N TYR A 59 13.56 4.44 0.64
CA TYR A 59 13.60 3.08 1.13
C TYR A 59 12.86 2.18 0.15
N SER A 60 13.31 0.96 -0.02
CA SER A 60 12.60 -0.04 -0.82
C SER A 60 12.46 -1.33 -0.04
N GLN A 61 11.29 -1.95 -0.16
CA GLN A 61 10.97 -3.23 0.47
C GLN A 61 10.41 -4.18 -0.56
N GLU A 62 10.86 -5.43 -0.51
CA GLU A 62 10.28 -6.46 -1.35
C GLU A 62 8.84 -6.74 -0.95
N ARG A 63 7.98 -6.81 -1.93
CA ARG A 63 6.56 -7.12 -1.81
C ARG A 63 6.14 -8.13 -2.87
N ILE A 64 5.04 -8.82 -2.60
CA ILE A 64 4.47 -9.77 -3.55
C ILE A 64 3.34 -9.08 -4.32
N GLY A 65 3.46 -9.13 -5.63
CA GLY A 65 2.50 -8.56 -6.58
C GLY A 65 1.60 -9.60 -7.22
N LYS A 66 1.08 -9.26 -8.39
CA LYS A 66 0.19 -10.13 -9.17
C LYS A 66 0.85 -11.47 -9.48
N ASP A 67 0.06 -12.54 -9.35
CA ASP A 67 0.46 -13.93 -9.62
C ASP A 67 1.67 -14.39 -8.77
N GLY A 68 1.84 -13.79 -7.57
CA GLY A 68 2.92 -14.15 -6.65
C GLY A 68 4.31 -13.62 -7.03
N LYS A 69 4.41 -12.69 -7.99
CA LYS A 69 5.69 -12.16 -8.46
C LYS A 69 6.23 -11.12 -7.49
N PRO A 70 7.49 -11.24 -7.02
CA PRO A 70 8.09 -10.24 -6.15
C PRO A 70 8.47 -8.97 -6.94
N PHE A 71 8.36 -7.82 -6.26
CA PHE A 71 8.80 -6.53 -6.78
C PHE A 71 9.30 -5.62 -5.65
N LYS A 72 10.08 -4.58 -5.98
CA LYS A 72 10.55 -3.58 -5.02
C LYS A 72 9.55 -2.43 -4.92
N MET A 73 8.89 -2.31 -3.79
CA MET A 73 8.00 -1.19 -3.49
C MET A 73 8.81 -0.03 -2.90
N TYR A 74 8.69 1.15 -3.50
CA TYR A 74 9.43 2.35 -3.09
C TYR A 74 8.62 3.22 -2.13
N LYS A 75 9.30 3.75 -1.10
CA LYS A 75 8.76 4.72 -0.14
C LYS A 75 9.79 5.80 0.17
N PHE A 76 9.35 6.93 0.70
CA PHE A 76 10.27 7.78 1.45
C PHE A 76 10.63 7.11 2.75
N ARG A 77 11.90 7.23 3.14
CA ARG A 77 12.36 6.70 4.42
C ARG A 77 11.81 7.53 5.57
N SER A 78 11.01 6.89 6.40
CA SER A 78 10.39 7.47 7.60
C SER A 78 11.01 6.99 8.91
N MET A 79 11.97 6.07 8.83
CA MET A 79 12.67 5.49 9.97
C MET A 79 14.17 5.75 9.88
N ILE A 80 14.86 5.62 11.01
CA ILE A 80 16.31 5.73 11.11
C ILE A 80 17.00 4.68 10.22
N VAL A 81 18.26 4.98 9.86
CA VAL A 81 19.13 3.99 9.19
C VAL A 81 19.26 2.78 10.12
N ASN A 82 19.14 1.56 9.58
CA ASN A 82 19.19 0.28 10.32
C ASN A 82 17.95 -0.03 11.17
N ALA A 83 16.81 0.62 10.95
CA ALA A 83 15.55 0.31 11.64
C ALA A 83 15.16 -1.18 11.54
N ASP A 84 15.46 -1.84 10.42
CA ASP A 84 15.16 -3.26 10.21
C ASP A 84 15.93 -4.18 11.19
N GLN A 85 17.14 -3.78 11.60
CA GLN A 85 17.95 -4.55 12.57
C GLN A 85 17.37 -4.49 13.99
N MET A 86 16.55 -3.48 14.28
CA MET A 86 15.92 -3.29 15.59
C MET A 86 14.60 -4.07 15.73
N VAL A 87 14.07 -4.64 14.65
CA VAL A 87 12.75 -5.34 14.67
C VAL A 87 12.75 -6.44 15.72
N LYS A 88 13.79 -7.30 15.74
CA LYS A 88 13.91 -8.40 16.71
C LYS A 88 13.93 -7.95 18.18
N GLN A 89 14.46 -6.74 18.45
CA GLN A 89 14.53 -6.19 19.79
C GLN A 89 13.21 -5.58 20.25
N LEU A 90 12.31 -5.34 19.30
CA LEU A 90 11.02 -4.71 19.53
C LEU A 90 9.83 -5.68 19.35
N GLU A 91 10.10 -6.97 19.08
CA GLU A 91 9.05 -7.99 18.88
C GLU A 91 8.08 -8.07 20.05
N ASP A 92 8.57 -7.96 21.29
CA ASP A 92 7.75 -7.98 22.50
C ASP A 92 6.80 -6.77 22.63
N GLN A 93 7.01 -5.72 21.84
CA GLN A 93 6.19 -4.49 21.83
C GLN A 93 5.16 -4.49 20.68
N ASN A 94 5.06 -5.58 19.92
CA ASN A 94 4.08 -5.66 18.84
C ASN A 94 2.65 -5.63 19.40
N GLU A 95 1.85 -4.68 18.91
CA GLU A 95 0.46 -4.46 19.36
C GLU A 95 -0.58 -5.24 18.53
N ILE A 96 -0.14 -5.95 17.48
CA ILE A 96 -1.04 -6.67 16.57
C ILE A 96 -0.69 -8.17 16.57
N GLU A 97 -1.71 -9.00 16.64
CA GLU A 97 -1.58 -10.45 16.45
C GLU A 97 -1.42 -10.79 14.95
N GLY A 98 -0.62 -11.81 14.65
CA GLY A 98 -0.39 -12.31 13.29
C GLY A 98 0.89 -11.78 12.63
N ALA A 99 0.99 -11.94 11.32
CA ALA A 99 2.20 -11.66 10.53
C ALA A 99 2.57 -10.16 10.42
N MET A 100 1.71 -9.26 10.89
CA MET A 100 1.95 -7.81 10.82
C MET A 100 2.65 -7.30 12.09
N PHE A 101 3.60 -6.37 11.90
CA PHE A 101 4.30 -5.71 13.00
C PHE A 101 3.87 -4.23 13.09
N LYS A 102 3.39 -3.82 14.28
CA LYS A 102 2.98 -2.44 14.56
C LYS A 102 3.24 -2.06 16.01
N ILE A 103 3.86 -0.92 16.20
CA ILE A 103 4.05 -0.26 17.50
C ILE A 103 3.51 1.16 17.38
N LYS A 104 2.68 1.60 18.32
CA LYS A 104 2.04 2.92 18.31
C LYS A 104 3.05 4.07 18.37
N ASP A 105 4.00 3.99 19.28
CA ASP A 105 5.07 4.97 19.44
C ASP A 105 6.42 4.34 19.07
N ASP A 106 6.57 3.94 17.79
CA ASP A 106 7.74 3.24 17.28
C ASP A 106 9.01 4.14 17.38
N PRO A 107 9.99 3.80 18.23
CA PRO A 107 11.19 4.60 18.45
C PRO A 107 12.09 4.72 17.21
N ARG A 108 11.87 3.92 16.19
CA ARG A 108 12.62 3.95 14.93
C ARG A 108 12.17 5.08 14.01
N ILE A 109 10.99 5.69 14.24
CA ILE A 109 10.44 6.74 13.38
C ILE A 109 11.21 8.05 13.63
N THR A 110 11.69 8.68 12.54
CA THR A 110 12.38 9.98 12.60
C THR A 110 11.37 11.12 12.83
N LYS A 111 11.82 12.31 13.21
CA LYS A 111 10.91 13.46 13.42
C LYS A 111 10.14 13.82 12.15
N ILE A 112 10.84 13.89 11.00
CA ILE A 112 10.16 14.08 9.71
C ILE A 112 9.30 12.86 9.37
N GLY A 113 9.74 11.66 9.78
CA GLY A 113 9.02 10.40 9.60
C GLY A 113 7.61 10.43 10.17
N HIS A 114 7.42 10.94 11.39
CA HIS A 114 6.09 11.11 11.98
C HIS A 114 5.18 11.99 11.11
N THR A 115 5.72 13.09 10.57
CA THR A 115 4.94 13.98 9.71
C THR A 115 4.56 13.30 8.39
N ILE A 116 5.52 12.68 7.69
CA ILE A 116 5.24 12.09 6.38
C ILE A 116 4.32 10.87 6.49
N ARG A 117 4.41 10.07 7.56
CA ARG A 117 3.50 8.94 7.83
C ARG A 117 2.09 9.42 8.15
N LYS A 118 1.95 10.46 8.98
CA LYS A 118 0.64 11.02 9.33
C LYS A 118 -0.19 11.39 8.09
N TYR A 119 0.44 11.93 7.05
CA TYR A 119 -0.21 12.34 5.81
C TYR A 119 0.00 11.33 4.67
N SER A 120 0.53 10.12 4.95
CA SER A 120 0.85 9.08 3.95
C SER A 120 1.75 9.58 2.81
N LEU A 121 2.53 10.64 3.06
CA LEU A 121 3.47 11.18 2.06
C LEU A 121 4.64 10.23 1.81
N ASP A 122 4.95 9.37 2.78
CA ASP A 122 5.97 8.33 2.63
C ASP A 122 5.64 7.33 1.51
N GLU A 123 4.37 7.19 1.15
CA GLU A 123 3.91 6.27 0.11
C GLU A 123 3.90 6.87 -1.31
N LEU A 124 4.11 8.19 -1.45
CA LEU A 124 4.11 8.86 -2.77
C LEU A 124 5.08 8.26 -3.79
N PRO A 125 6.28 7.73 -3.44
CA PRO A 125 7.15 7.06 -4.40
C PRO A 125 6.56 5.79 -5.03
N GLN A 126 5.49 5.21 -4.49
CA GLN A 126 4.76 4.11 -5.13
C GLN A 126 4.15 4.53 -6.48
N LEU A 127 3.93 5.84 -6.75
CA LEU A 127 3.56 6.32 -8.07
C LEU A 127 4.58 5.90 -9.15
N TRP A 128 5.85 5.73 -8.80
CA TRP A 128 6.85 5.16 -9.70
C TRP A 128 6.58 3.68 -9.97
N ASN A 129 6.23 2.89 -8.94
CA ASN A 129 5.84 1.49 -9.15
C ASN A 129 4.59 1.37 -10.05
N VAL A 130 3.64 2.29 -9.91
CA VAL A 130 2.47 2.36 -10.81
C VAL A 130 2.91 2.66 -12.24
N LEU A 131 3.78 3.65 -12.44
CA LEU A 131 4.25 4.07 -13.76
C LEU A 131 4.95 2.92 -14.50
N ILE A 132 5.84 2.19 -13.83
CA ILE A 132 6.59 1.08 -14.44
C ILE A 132 5.78 -0.23 -14.55
N GLY A 133 4.65 -0.35 -13.83
CA GLY A 133 3.72 -1.47 -13.98
C GLY A 133 3.79 -2.56 -12.91
N ASP A 134 4.51 -2.33 -11.83
CA ASP A 134 4.52 -3.22 -10.67
C ASP A 134 3.22 -3.11 -9.86
N MET A 135 2.58 -1.93 -9.89
CA MET A 135 1.38 -1.59 -9.15
C MET A 135 0.34 -0.89 -10.03
N SER A 136 -0.85 -0.75 -9.50
CA SER A 136 -1.94 0.12 -9.97
C SER A 136 -2.19 1.22 -8.92
N LEU A 137 -2.89 2.28 -9.28
CA LEU A 137 -3.38 3.26 -8.30
C LEU A 137 -4.36 2.60 -7.32
N VAL A 138 -5.23 1.72 -7.81
CA VAL A 138 -6.26 1.04 -7.00
C VAL A 138 -6.13 -0.47 -7.12
N GLY A 139 -6.07 -1.16 -5.99
CA GLY A 139 -5.97 -2.61 -5.91
C GLY A 139 -5.73 -3.09 -4.47
N PRO A 140 -5.64 -4.40 -4.24
CA PRO A 140 -5.22 -4.97 -2.97
C PRO A 140 -3.84 -4.44 -2.53
N ARG A 141 -3.66 -4.24 -1.22
CA ARG A 141 -2.34 -3.87 -0.68
C ARG A 141 -1.34 -4.99 -0.94
N PRO A 142 -0.14 -4.69 -1.48
CA PRO A 142 0.88 -5.72 -1.71
C PRO A 142 1.43 -6.26 -0.37
N PRO A 143 1.34 -7.58 -0.12
CA PRO A 143 1.83 -8.20 1.10
C PRO A 143 3.35 -8.34 1.11
N LEU A 144 3.91 -8.56 2.31
CA LEU A 144 5.30 -8.99 2.49
C LEU A 144 5.46 -10.46 2.04
N PRO A 145 6.67 -10.89 1.62
CA PRO A 145 6.95 -12.30 1.37
C PRO A 145 6.61 -13.19 2.58
N SER A 146 6.98 -12.77 3.79
CA SER A 146 6.66 -13.49 5.04
C SER A 146 5.17 -13.61 5.32
N GLU A 147 4.38 -12.60 4.99
CA GLU A 147 2.91 -12.67 5.11
C GLU A 147 2.34 -13.75 4.17
N VAL A 148 2.87 -13.84 2.93
CA VAL A 148 2.39 -14.79 1.91
C VAL A 148 2.73 -16.24 2.27
N GLU A 149 3.81 -16.48 3.00
CA GLU A 149 4.15 -17.81 3.51
C GLU A 149 3.07 -18.39 4.42
N GLU A 150 2.35 -17.53 5.15
CA GLU A 150 1.26 -17.91 6.05
C GLU A 150 -0.12 -17.94 5.36
N TYR A 151 -0.21 -17.51 4.08
CA TYR A 151 -1.48 -17.39 3.37
C TYR A 151 -2.11 -18.75 3.06
N THR A 152 -3.38 -18.88 3.38
CA THR A 152 -4.24 -19.95 2.88
C THR A 152 -4.53 -19.76 1.38
N ASP A 153 -5.11 -20.77 0.74
CA ASP A 153 -5.55 -20.65 -0.67
C ASP A 153 -6.64 -19.58 -0.84
N TYR A 154 -7.40 -19.30 0.21
CA TYR A 154 -8.37 -18.21 0.23
C TYR A 154 -7.67 -16.87 0.18
N ASP A 155 -6.66 -16.65 0.99
CA ASP A 155 -5.93 -15.39 1.10
C ASP A 155 -5.15 -15.08 -0.18
N LYS A 156 -4.60 -16.12 -0.82
CA LYS A 156 -3.86 -16.00 -2.09
C LYS A 156 -4.71 -15.44 -3.24
N GLN A 157 -6.04 -15.48 -3.16
CA GLN A 157 -6.91 -14.93 -4.19
C GLN A 157 -6.73 -13.42 -4.40
N ARG A 158 -6.30 -12.69 -3.37
CA ARG A 158 -5.98 -11.26 -3.50
C ARG A 158 -4.80 -10.99 -4.44
N LEU A 159 -3.95 -11.98 -4.69
CA LEU A 159 -2.81 -11.90 -5.61
C LEU A 159 -3.19 -12.11 -7.09
N LEU A 160 -4.44 -12.42 -7.41
CA LEU A 160 -4.89 -12.63 -8.80
C LEU A 160 -4.94 -11.34 -9.63
N VAL A 161 -4.83 -10.17 -9.00
CA VAL A 161 -4.88 -8.86 -9.67
C VAL A 161 -3.66 -8.01 -9.30
N MET A 162 -3.46 -6.90 -10.03
CA MET A 162 -2.41 -5.94 -9.70
C MET A 162 -2.63 -5.34 -8.31
N PRO A 163 -1.60 -5.29 -7.44
CA PRO A 163 -1.68 -4.59 -6.18
C PRO A 163 -1.83 -3.08 -6.39
N GLY A 164 -2.43 -2.39 -5.43
CA GLY A 164 -2.69 -0.96 -5.49
C GLY A 164 -1.95 -0.12 -4.45
N CYS A 165 -1.79 1.18 -4.75
CA CYS A 165 -1.39 2.18 -3.77
C CYS A 165 -2.50 2.39 -2.74
N THR A 166 -3.76 2.28 -3.17
CA THR A 166 -4.96 2.33 -2.33
C THR A 166 -5.92 1.20 -2.67
N GLY A 167 -6.81 0.87 -1.75
CA GLY A 167 -7.79 -0.19 -1.90
C GLY A 167 -9.00 0.02 -1.01
N LEU A 168 -10.00 -0.86 -1.13
CA LEU A 168 -11.27 -0.72 -0.46
C LEU A 168 -11.12 -0.65 1.07
N TRP A 169 -10.41 -1.59 1.69
CA TRP A 169 -10.21 -1.57 3.14
C TRP A 169 -9.38 -0.37 3.62
N GLN A 170 -8.40 0.07 2.83
CA GLN A 170 -7.55 1.21 3.16
C GLN A 170 -8.32 2.54 3.28
N VAL A 171 -9.44 2.69 2.56
CA VAL A 171 -10.29 3.89 2.61
C VAL A 171 -11.55 3.74 3.46
N THR A 172 -11.87 2.52 3.93
CA THR A 172 -13.09 2.24 4.71
C THR A 172 -12.80 1.93 6.17
N LYS A 173 -11.94 0.95 6.42
CA LYS A 173 -11.65 0.42 7.77
C LYS A 173 -10.29 0.81 8.31
N ARG A 174 -9.29 0.96 7.41
CA ARG A 174 -7.91 1.32 7.79
C ARG A 174 -7.35 0.41 8.91
N ASN A 175 -7.04 1.02 10.06
CA ASN A 175 -6.44 0.34 11.20
C ASN A 175 -7.43 -0.51 12.04
N GLU A 176 -8.73 -0.46 11.72
CA GLU A 176 -9.78 -1.19 12.44
C GLU A 176 -10.03 -2.60 11.88
N ALA A 177 -9.60 -2.86 10.62
CA ALA A 177 -9.77 -4.16 10.00
C ALA A 177 -8.74 -5.15 10.54
N ASP A 178 -9.18 -6.33 10.93
CA ASP A 178 -8.33 -7.50 11.12
C ASP A 178 -7.88 -8.09 9.77
N PHE A 179 -7.01 -9.10 9.80
CA PHE A 179 -6.46 -9.68 8.59
C PHE A 179 -7.55 -10.33 7.71
N ASP A 180 -8.48 -11.06 8.31
CA ASP A 180 -9.56 -11.74 7.58
C ASP A 180 -10.51 -10.73 6.91
N GLU A 181 -10.82 -9.63 7.61
CA GLU A 181 -11.64 -8.54 7.04
C GLU A 181 -10.91 -7.82 5.90
N MET A 182 -9.59 -7.60 6.02
CA MET A 182 -8.79 -7.03 4.93
C MET A 182 -8.82 -7.90 3.68
N VAL A 183 -8.62 -9.22 3.82
CA VAL A 183 -8.68 -10.17 2.70
C VAL A 183 -10.07 -10.18 2.09
N TRP A 184 -11.11 -10.23 2.90
CA TRP A 184 -12.49 -10.21 2.43
C TRP A 184 -12.81 -8.95 1.64
N LEU A 185 -12.41 -7.76 2.13
CA LEU A 185 -12.60 -6.48 1.43
C LEU A 185 -11.81 -6.41 0.12
N ASP A 186 -10.61 -7.00 0.05
CA ASP A 186 -9.87 -7.10 -1.20
C ASP A 186 -10.60 -7.98 -2.22
N ILE A 187 -11.18 -9.10 -1.80
CA ILE A 187 -11.98 -9.98 -2.68
C ILE A 187 -13.28 -9.28 -3.14
N VAL A 188 -13.94 -8.54 -2.23
CA VAL A 188 -15.09 -7.69 -2.57
C VAL A 188 -14.71 -6.68 -3.64
N TYR A 189 -13.58 -5.96 -3.47
CA TYR A 189 -13.09 -5.02 -4.47
C TYR A 189 -12.87 -5.72 -5.83
N ILE A 190 -12.16 -6.84 -5.87
CA ILE A 190 -11.87 -7.57 -7.11
C ILE A 190 -13.17 -7.90 -7.87
N ASN A 191 -14.17 -8.40 -7.16
CA ASN A 191 -15.45 -8.78 -7.74
C ASN A 191 -16.29 -7.60 -8.23
N HIS A 192 -16.17 -6.44 -7.61
CA HIS A 192 -16.90 -5.22 -7.96
C HIS A 192 -16.06 -4.20 -8.72
N SER A 193 -14.76 -4.49 -8.98
CA SER A 193 -13.84 -3.58 -9.64
C SER A 193 -14.37 -3.07 -10.98
N GLY A 194 -14.15 -1.81 -11.27
CA GLY A 194 -14.58 -1.11 -12.47
C GLY A 194 -14.09 0.33 -12.45
N ILE A 195 -14.10 1.02 -13.59
CA ILE A 195 -13.56 2.39 -13.72
C ILE A 195 -14.21 3.35 -12.72
N LEU A 196 -15.54 3.28 -12.57
CA LEU A 196 -16.25 4.15 -11.62
C LEU A 196 -15.90 3.83 -10.17
N GLU A 197 -15.72 2.54 -9.84
CA GLU A 197 -15.33 2.14 -8.48
C GLU A 197 -13.90 2.57 -8.17
N ASP A 198 -12.98 2.40 -9.11
CA ASP A 198 -11.61 2.87 -8.98
C ASP A 198 -11.55 4.40 -8.75
N LEU A 199 -12.31 5.17 -9.52
CA LEU A 199 -12.38 6.63 -9.34
C LEU A 199 -12.95 7.02 -7.97
N LYS A 200 -14.00 6.34 -7.49
CA LYS A 200 -14.54 6.58 -6.13
C LYS A 200 -13.50 6.31 -5.04
N LEU A 201 -12.73 5.23 -5.17
CA LEU A 201 -11.68 4.89 -4.21
C LEU A 201 -10.54 5.92 -4.23
N ILE A 202 -10.14 6.42 -5.40
CA ILE A 202 -9.16 7.51 -5.53
C ILE A 202 -9.65 8.79 -4.83
N ILE A 203 -10.90 9.19 -5.07
CA ILE A 203 -11.48 10.38 -4.42
C ILE A 203 -11.53 10.20 -2.90
N LYS A 204 -11.95 9.04 -2.40
CA LYS A 204 -11.93 8.73 -0.96
C LYS A 204 -10.52 8.78 -0.39
N THR A 205 -9.52 8.26 -1.12
CA THR A 205 -8.11 8.30 -0.70
C THR A 205 -7.61 9.74 -0.52
N ILE A 206 -7.94 10.64 -1.45
CA ILE A 206 -7.62 12.07 -1.33
C ILE A 206 -8.24 12.65 -0.06
N GLY A 207 -9.50 12.32 0.23
CA GLY A 207 -10.17 12.74 1.46
C GLY A 207 -9.45 12.23 2.72
N VAL A 208 -9.01 10.99 2.72
CA VAL A 208 -8.26 10.37 3.83
C VAL A 208 -6.89 11.04 4.04
N VAL A 209 -6.18 11.40 2.97
CA VAL A 209 -4.88 12.09 3.05
C VAL A 209 -5.02 13.51 3.59
N ILE A 210 -6.07 14.23 3.16
CA ILE A 210 -6.32 15.61 3.62
C ILE A 210 -6.82 15.64 5.07
N HIS A 211 -7.64 14.66 5.47
CA HIS A 211 -8.21 14.55 6.82
C HIS A 211 -7.76 13.21 7.45
N PRO A 212 -6.52 13.13 7.93
CA PRO A 212 -5.96 11.88 8.45
C PRO A 212 -6.56 11.54 9.81
N ASN A 213 -7.71 10.84 9.82
CA ASN A 213 -8.26 10.26 11.03
C ASN A 213 -7.59 8.91 11.28
N GLY A 214 -6.79 8.80 12.36
CA GLY A 214 -6.19 7.54 12.80
C GLY A 214 -4.99 7.04 11.98
N ALA A 215 -4.26 7.91 11.26
CA ALA A 215 -2.92 7.57 10.74
C ALA A 215 -1.89 7.68 11.89
N TYR A 216 -1.19 6.58 12.15
CA TYR A 216 -0.04 6.52 13.07
C TYR A 216 1.21 6.13 12.31
#